data_0f6593b59c5cd67794bec5ad385b9fd3
#
_entry.id   0f6593b59c5cd67794bec5ad385b9fd3
#
_cell.length_a   1.000
_cell.length_b   1.000
_cell.length_c   1.000
_cell.angle_alpha   90.00
_cell.angle_beta   90.00
_cell.angle_gamma   90.00
#
_symmetry.space_group_name_H-M   'P 1'
#
loop_
_entity.id
_entity.type
_entity.pdbx_description
1 polymer ?
#
loop_
_entity_poly.entity_id
_entity_poly.type
_entity_poly.pdbx_seq_one_letter_code
_entity_poly.pdbx_strand_id
1 'polypeptide(L)'
;MASCEPMKFKRFSHKGYALFACLGKVVLIGTLSVATVSHAKAEGVSTKELRPDTLSTQSDVMLNEVSVTGSRAPLTRSQAARMVTVLDSKEIQCAPVQSVNDLLKYIASVDVRQRGPIGAQTDISIRGGNFEQITVLLNGINICDPQTGHNAFDFPVDVADIERIEVLEGPAGRVFGTSSLLGAINIVTKKEKTSNVSAHIDGGSYGYLSGGASLNLSSGKWTNRVSGSYTRSDGYSRSKAGKLNGDFYGGKAFYQGGYEDSDIKVDWHAGLSSRDFGSNTFYGTGSDNQFEHTFKTYTAVQAETKRGKFHLKPSIYWNRNMDRFEWFRGHDGTKPEGLSYGVPYNYHRTDVYGVNLNSYFDWAF
;
A
#
# COMPACT_ATOMS: atom_id res chain seq x y z
N MET A 1 -23.66 44.92 13.57
CA MET A 1 -23.93 43.70 14.33
C MET A 1 -24.69 42.76 13.40
N ALA A 2 -23.95 41.89 12.71
CA ALA A 2 -24.53 40.88 11.82
C ALA A 2 -24.42 39.54 12.54
N SER A 3 -25.58 38.94 12.85
CA SER A 3 -25.69 37.65 13.55
C SER A 3 -25.26 36.52 12.60
N CYS A 4 -24.21 35.83 12.95
CA CYS A 4 -23.83 34.55 12.32
C CYS A 4 -24.76 33.45 12.83
N GLU A 5 -25.66 32.96 12.00
CA GLU A 5 -26.40 31.72 12.27
C GLU A 5 -25.49 30.51 12.09
N PRO A 6 -25.55 29.50 12.97
CA PRO A 6 -24.77 28.29 12.81
C PRO A 6 -25.37 27.40 11.71
N MET A 7 -24.53 27.03 10.75
CA MET A 7 -24.87 26.13 9.65
C MET A 7 -25.25 24.75 10.20
N LYS A 8 -26.52 24.36 10.07
CA LYS A 8 -27.03 23.05 10.47
C LYS A 8 -26.51 21.98 9.50
N PHE A 9 -25.54 21.21 9.90
CA PHE A 9 -25.09 20.03 9.17
C PHE A 9 -26.16 18.92 9.24
N LYS A 10 -26.63 18.50 8.07
CA LYS A 10 -27.51 17.32 7.92
C LYS A 10 -26.77 16.06 8.35
N ARG A 11 -27.36 15.31 9.29
CA ARG A 11 -26.96 13.94 9.65
C ARG A 11 -26.81 13.12 8.37
N PHE A 12 -25.61 12.66 8.09
CA PHE A 12 -25.41 11.59 7.12
C PHE A 12 -25.90 10.30 7.78
N SER A 13 -27.07 9.85 7.35
CA SER A 13 -27.68 8.58 7.69
C SER A 13 -26.76 7.42 7.31
N HIS A 14 -26.79 6.36 8.13
CA HIS A 14 -26.11 5.06 8.02
C HIS A 14 -26.31 4.28 6.69
N LYS A 15 -26.51 4.93 5.55
CA LYS A 15 -26.74 4.31 4.25
C LYS A 15 -25.49 3.97 3.44
N GLY A 16 -24.29 4.25 3.95
CA GLY A 16 -23.02 3.93 3.28
C GLY A 16 -22.68 2.44 3.23
N TYR A 17 -23.31 1.63 4.06
CA TYR A 17 -23.06 0.17 4.12
C TYR A 17 -23.69 -0.64 2.98
N ALA A 18 -24.55 -0.04 2.17
CA ALA A 18 -25.28 -0.76 1.13
C ALA A 18 -24.44 -1.09 -0.13
N LEU A 19 -23.36 -0.38 -0.39
CA LEU A 19 -22.58 -0.61 -1.61
C LEU A 19 -21.68 -1.84 -1.51
N PHE A 20 -21.18 -2.15 -0.32
CA PHE A 20 -20.35 -3.36 -0.10
C PHE A 20 -21.18 -4.60 0.22
N ALA A 21 -22.40 -4.45 0.73
CA ALA A 21 -23.29 -5.59 0.99
C ALA A 21 -23.84 -6.23 -0.29
N CYS A 22 -23.85 -5.53 -1.42
CA CYS A 22 -24.29 -6.09 -2.71
C CYS A 22 -23.23 -6.96 -3.39
N LEU A 23 -21.93 -6.78 -3.11
CA LEU A 23 -20.88 -7.66 -3.67
C LEU A 23 -20.78 -9.03 -2.97
N GLY A 24 -21.36 -9.18 -1.80
CA GLY A 24 -21.31 -10.44 -1.02
C GLY A 24 -22.33 -11.51 -1.43
N LYS A 25 -23.19 -11.26 -2.41
CA LYS A 25 -24.25 -12.21 -2.81
C LYS A 25 -24.09 -12.87 -4.18
N VAL A 26 -23.00 -12.66 -4.86
CA VAL A 26 -22.75 -13.24 -6.20
C VAL A 26 -21.45 -14.03 -6.21
N VAL A 27 -21.26 -14.99 -5.33
CA VAL A 27 -20.36 -16.13 -5.58
C VAL A 27 -20.77 -17.27 -4.64
N LEU A 28 -21.67 -18.12 -5.08
CA LEU A 28 -21.76 -19.50 -4.56
C LEU A 28 -22.53 -20.39 -5.55
N ILE A 29 -21.92 -20.74 -6.66
CA ILE A 29 -22.18 -22.02 -7.39
C ILE A 29 -20.87 -22.32 -8.13
N GLY A 30 -20.01 -23.08 -7.49
CA GLY A 30 -18.82 -23.69 -8.09
C GLY A 30 -18.63 -25.06 -7.46
N THR A 31 -18.97 -26.09 -8.19
CA THR A 31 -18.91 -27.50 -7.81
C THR A 31 -17.54 -27.94 -7.30
N LEU A 32 -17.54 -28.50 -6.11
CA LEU A 32 -16.41 -29.15 -5.46
C LEU A 32 -16.01 -30.41 -6.26
N SER A 33 -14.99 -30.35 -7.07
CA SER A 33 -14.37 -31.52 -7.68
C SER A 33 -13.31 -32.08 -6.75
N VAL A 34 -13.59 -33.21 -6.15
CA VAL A 34 -12.64 -33.98 -5.34
C VAL A 34 -11.58 -34.57 -6.26
N ALA A 35 -10.34 -34.04 -6.16
CA ALA A 35 -9.19 -34.64 -6.81
C ALA A 35 -8.68 -35.84 -5.99
N THR A 36 -8.73 -37.01 -6.57
CA THR A 36 -8.16 -38.25 -6.02
C THR A 36 -6.64 -38.19 -5.99
N VAL A 37 -6.07 -38.38 -4.79
CA VAL A 37 -4.61 -38.49 -4.60
C VAL A 37 -4.13 -39.83 -5.16
N SER A 38 -3.36 -39.78 -6.24
CA SER A 38 -2.65 -40.94 -6.78
C SER A 38 -1.34 -41.15 -6.00
N HIS A 39 -1.18 -42.34 -5.43
CA HIS A 39 0.05 -42.74 -4.74
C HIS A 39 1.21 -42.89 -5.75
N ALA A 40 2.23 -42.06 -5.65
CA ALA A 40 3.47 -42.26 -6.37
C ALA A 40 4.35 -43.29 -5.65
N LYS A 41 4.74 -44.31 -6.40
CA LYS A 41 5.65 -45.39 -5.97
C LYS A 41 7.08 -44.85 -6.02
N ALA A 42 7.81 -44.95 -4.94
CA ALA A 42 9.23 -44.58 -4.89
C ALA A 42 10.06 -45.63 -5.64
N GLU A 43 10.72 -45.21 -6.71
CA GLU A 43 11.78 -46.00 -7.39
C GLU A 43 13.15 -45.59 -6.83
N GLY A 44 14.01 -46.59 -6.66
CA GLY A 44 15.25 -46.54 -5.92
C GLY A 44 16.29 -45.56 -6.50
N VAL A 45 16.97 -44.90 -5.59
CA VAL A 45 18.12 -44.03 -5.85
C VAL A 45 19.34 -44.89 -6.18
N SER A 46 19.79 -44.82 -7.45
CA SER A 46 21.08 -45.34 -7.89
C SER A 46 22.19 -44.35 -7.52
N THR A 47 23.07 -44.74 -6.65
CA THR A 47 24.32 -44.02 -6.31
C THR A 47 25.24 -43.99 -7.49
N LYS A 48 25.36 -42.86 -8.17
CA LYS A 48 26.34 -42.59 -9.20
C LYS A 48 27.55 -41.87 -8.59
N GLU A 49 28.73 -42.45 -8.73
CA GLU A 49 30.01 -41.93 -8.23
C GLU A 49 30.23 -40.47 -8.69
N LEU A 50 30.58 -39.63 -7.71
CA LEU A 50 31.01 -38.25 -7.91
C LEU A 50 32.44 -38.26 -8.51
N ARG A 51 32.57 -37.95 -9.78
CA ARG A 51 33.84 -37.50 -10.35
C ARG A 51 34.02 -36.01 -10.03
N PRO A 52 35.22 -35.54 -9.68
CA PRO A 52 35.47 -34.10 -9.50
C PRO A 52 35.54 -33.45 -10.89
N ASP A 53 34.43 -32.90 -11.33
CA ASP A 53 34.39 -32.08 -12.52
C ASP A 53 34.95 -30.69 -12.24
N THR A 54 35.96 -30.39 -13.04
CA THR A 54 36.56 -29.11 -13.36
C THR A 54 35.55 -27.94 -13.18
N LEU A 55 36.04 -26.90 -12.51
CA LEU A 55 35.44 -25.57 -12.48
C LEU A 55 34.88 -25.17 -13.85
N SER A 56 33.59 -25.37 -14.06
CA SER A 56 32.87 -24.76 -15.15
C SER A 56 32.83 -23.27 -14.88
N THR A 57 33.36 -22.51 -15.80
CA THR A 57 33.27 -21.06 -15.92
C THR A 57 31.90 -20.62 -15.49
N GLN A 58 31.83 -19.89 -14.36
CA GLN A 58 30.64 -19.23 -13.89
C GLN A 58 30.14 -18.37 -15.06
N SER A 59 29.06 -18.79 -15.72
CA SER A 59 28.32 -17.89 -16.57
C SER A 59 27.89 -16.72 -15.69
N ASP A 60 28.41 -15.55 -15.97
CA ASP A 60 27.96 -14.32 -15.31
C ASP A 60 26.44 -14.29 -15.45
N VAL A 61 25.78 -14.56 -14.35
CA VAL A 61 24.33 -14.34 -14.25
C VAL A 61 24.15 -12.83 -14.30
N MET A 62 23.87 -12.32 -15.49
CA MET A 62 23.44 -10.93 -15.67
C MET A 62 22.15 -10.77 -14.86
N LEU A 63 22.32 -10.32 -13.64
CA LEU A 63 21.19 -9.88 -12.83
C LEU A 63 20.52 -8.74 -13.58
N ASN A 64 19.25 -8.92 -13.97
CA ASN A 64 18.48 -7.85 -14.60
C ASN A 64 18.54 -6.63 -13.69
N GLU A 65 19.26 -5.61 -14.12
CA GLU A 65 19.44 -4.40 -13.35
C GLU A 65 18.09 -3.67 -13.23
N VAL A 66 17.61 -3.52 -12.00
CA VAL A 66 16.30 -2.91 -11.73
C VAL A 66 16.42 -1.40 -11.94
N SER A 67 15.63 -0.87 -12.87
CA SER A 67 15.49 0.57 -13.06
C SER A 67 14.68 1.16 -11.91
N VAL A 68 15.24 2.16 -11.23
CA VAL A 68 14.60 2.88 -10.12
C VAL A 68 13.59 3.89 -10.68
N THR A 69 12.30 3.64 -10.49
CA THR A 69 11.24 4.52 -10.97
C THR A 69 11.05 5.78 -10.13
N GLY A 70 11.53 5.77 -8.90
CA GLY A 70 11.52 6.94 -8.01
C GLY A 70 12.52 8.04 -8.35
N SER A 71 13.26 7.96 -9.48
CA SER A 71 14.15 9.02 -9.94
C SER A 71 13.51 9.84 -11.07
N ARG A 72 13.99 11.07 -11.30
CA ARG A 72 13.51 11.91 -12.42
C ARG A 72 13.84 11.32 -13.78
N ALA A 73 15.00 10.70 -13.91
CA ALA A 73 15.41 9.91 -15.07
C ALA A 73 15.39 8.42 -14.69
N PRO A 74 15.14 7.51 -15.61
CA PRO A 74 15.29 6.07 -15.37
C PRO A 74 16.78 5.78 -15.12
N LEU A 75 17.15 5.65 -13.86
CA LEU A 75 18.50 5.29 -13.43
C LEU A 75 18.49 3.86 -12.95
N THR A 76 19.52 3.13 -13.27
CA THR A 76 19.76 1.84 -12.65
C THR A 76 20.23 2.03 -11.20
N ARG A 77 20.12 0.99 -10.38
CA ARG A 77 20.56 1.02 -8.99
C ARG A 77 22.02 1.43 -8.86
N SER A 78 22.88 0.98 -9.77
CA SER A 78 24.31 1.30 -9.82
C SER A 78 24.59 2.76 -10.24
N GLN A 79 23.73 3.35 -11.06
CA GLN A 79 23.83 4.75 -11.50
C GLN A 79 23.22 5.74 -10.51
N ALA A 80 22.45 5.27 -9.56
CA ALA A 80 21.87 6.14 -8.55
C ALA A 80 22.97 6.65 -7.61
N ALA A 81 23.15 7.96 -7.55
CA ALA A 81 24.10 8.61 -6.62
C ALA A 81 23.67 8.50 -5.14
N ARG A 82 22.79 7.56 -4.80
CA ARG A 82 22.18 7.35 -3.48
C ARG A 82 22.10 5.87 -3.18
N MET A 83 22.03 5.53 -1.90
CA MET A 83 21.67 4.19 -1.49
C MET A 83 20.21 3.93 -1.85
N VAL A 84 19.99 2.95 -2.69
CA VAL A 84 18.66 2.47 -3.08
C VAL A 84 18.57 1.00 -2.72
N THR A 85 17.67 0.69 -1.81
CA THR A 85 17.32 -0.69 -1.47
C THR A 85 16.04 -1.05 -2.21
N VAL A 86 16.04 -2.20 -2.87
CA VAL A 86 14.89 -2.71 -3.62
C VAL A 86 14.51 -4.07 -3.04
N LEU A 87 13.27 -4.19 -2.61
CA LEU A 87 12.63 -5.47 -2.29
C LEU A 87 11.91 -5.94 -3.55
N ASP A 88 12.39 -7.00 -4.16
CA ASP A 88 11.90 -7.45 -5.45
C ASP A 88 10.67 -8.38 -5.34
N SER A 89 10.08 -8.73 -6.49
CA SER A 89 8.88 -9.58 -6.55
C SER A 89 9.09 -10.98 -5.97
N LYS A 90 10.30 -11.55 -6.06
CA LYS A 90 10.59 -12.87 -5.51
C LYS A 90 10.67 -12.83 -4.00
N GLU A 91 11.32 -11.82 -3.45
CA GLU A 91 11.41 -11.58 -2.00
C GLU A 91 10.02 -11.33 -1.41
N ILE A 92 9.19 -10.52 -2.10
CA ILE A 92 7.80 -10.24 -1.70
C ILE A 92 6.96 -11.53 -1.66
N GLN A 93 7.08 -12.39 -2.66
CA GLN A 93 6.33 -13.65 -2.73
C GLN A 93 6.75 -14.66 -1.66
N CYS A 94 8.01 -14.63 -1.22
CA CYS A 94 8.52 -15.49 -0.17
C CYS A 94 8.28 -14.95 1.24
N ALA A 95 7.93 -13.67 1.39
CA ALA A 95 7.75 -13.03 2.67
C ALA A 95 6.39 -13.44 3.31
N PRO A 96 6.38 -13.97 4.55
CA PRO A 96 5.15 -14.29 5.27
C PRO A 96 4.54 -13.02 5.86
N VAL A 97 3.91 -12.20 5.02
CA VAL A 97 3.37 -10.88 5.37
C VAL A 97 1.86 -10.81 5.15
N GLN A 98 1.20 -9.94 5.90
CA GLN A 98 -0.24 -9.71 5.83
C GLN A 98 -0.61 -8.31 5.33
N SER A 99 0.38 -7.40 5.30
CA SER A 99 0.18 -6.02 4.86
C SER A 99 1.39 -5.47 4.11
N VAL A 100 1.19 -4.40 3.38
CA VAL A 100 2.28 -3.66 2.72
C VAL A 100 3.29 -3.13 3.74
N ASN A 101 2.82 -2.73 4.93
CA ASN A 101 3.69 -2.26 6.00
C ASN A 101 4.60 -3.36 6.54
N ASP A 102 4.14 -4.63 6.53
CA ASP A 102 4.98 -5.75 6.95
C ASP A 102 6.13 -6.02 5.97
N LEU A 103 5.95 -5.76 4.67
CA LEU A 103 7.03 -5.86 3.69
C LEU A 103 8.18 -4.90 4.01
N LEU A 104 7.88 -3.73 4.54
CA LEU A 104 8.89 -2.74 4.89
C LEU A 104 9.80 -3.20 6.03
N LYS A 105 9.37 -4.16 6.87
CA LYS A 105 10.19 -4.77 7.94
C LYS A 105 11.36 -5.60 7.40
N TYR A 106 11.32 -6.00 6.13
CA TYR A 106 12.40 -6.73 5.45
C TYR A 106 13.51 -5.82 4.92
N ILE A 107 13.33 -4.50 5.03
CA ILE A 107 14.30 -3.51 4.54
C ILE A 107 15.09 -2.99 5.74
N ALA A 108 16.39 -3.30 5.79
CA ALA A 108 17.25 -3.04 6.95
C ALA A 108 17.32 -1.57 7.41
N SER A 109 17.13 -0.62 6.48
CA SER A 109 17.17 0.81 6.80
C SER A 109 15.84 1.38 7.30
N VAL A 110 14.77 0.58 7.32
CA VAL A 110 13.41 0.97 7.67
C VAL A 110 13.02 0.37 9.00
N ASP A 111 12.66 1.22 9.96
CA ASP A 111 12.07 0.81 11.25
C ASP A 111 10.56 0.96 11.15
N VAL A 112 9.83 -0.13 11.39
CA VAL A 112 8.37 -0.20 11.30
C VAL A 112 7.80 -0.49 12.67
N ARG A 113 7.11 0.48 13.24
CA ARG A 113 6.48 0.41 14.57
C ARG A 113 4.98 0.30 14.44
N GLN A 114 4.49 -0.91 14.54
CA GLN A 114 3.05 -1.16 14.61
C GLN A 114 2.55 -0.96 16.04
N ARG A 115 1.57 -0.07 16.21
CA ARG A 115 1.09 0.36 17.53
C ARG A 115 -0.11 -0.41 18.06
N GLY A 116 -0.39 -1.58 17.52
CA GLY A 116 -1.49 -2.42 17.95
C GLY A 116 -1.54 -3.73 17.19
N PRO A 117 -2.68 -4.44 17.23
CA PRO A 117 -2.91 -5.64 16.43
C PRO A 117 -2.76 -5.37 14.92
N ILE A 118 -2.84 -6.45 14.14
CA ILE A 118 -2.88 -6.37 12.68
C ILE A 118 -3.93 -5.34 12.25
N GLY A 119 -3.54 -4.43 11.35
CA GLY A 119 -4.43 -3.37 10.86
C GLY A 119 -4.43 -2.08 11.66
N ALA A 120 -3.81 -2.06 12.84
CA ALA A 120 -3.61 -0.83 13.59
C ALA A 120 -2.65 0.12 12.88
N GLN A 121 -2.59 1.33 13.38
CA GLN A 121 -1.70 2.37 12.88
C GLN A 121 -0.23 1.93 12.93
N THR A 122 0.51 2.31 11.90
CA THR A 122 1.93 1.98 11.73
C THR A 122 2.72 3.25 11.52
N ASP A 123 3.73 3.48 12.36
CA ASP A 123 4.73 4.50 12.15
C ASP A 123 5.95 3.90 11.47
N ILE A 124 6.47 4.60 10.49
CA ILE A 124 7.64 4.18 9.73
C ILE A 124 8.73 5.24 9.86
N SER A 125 9.95 4.79 10.08
CA SER A 125 11.13 5.63 10.24
C SER A 125 12.26 5.12 9.35
N ILE A 126 13.02 6.05 8.77
CA ILE A 126 14.26 5.76 8.06
C ILE A 126 15.39 6.46 8.82
N ARG A 127 16.45 5.72 9.15
CA ARG A 127 17.64 6.25 9.85
C ARG A 127 17.32 6.99 11.16
N GLY A 128 16.30 6.53 11.88
CA GLY A 128 15.90 7.13 13.16
C GLY A 128 15.13 8.44 13.07
N GLY A 129 14.71 8.85 11.88
CA GLY A 129 13.89 10.05 11.70
C GLY A 129 12.40 9.79 11.89
N ASN A 130 11.60 10.84 11.70
CA ASN A 130 10.16 10.80 11.82
C ASN A 130 9.50 10.48 10.47
N PHE A 131 8.30 9.90 10.50
CA PHE A 131 7.48 9.61 9.32
C PHE A 131 7.15 10.88 8.50
N GLU A 132 7.09 12.06 9.10
CA GLU A 132 6.89 13.34 8.41
C GLU A 132 8.08 13.76 7.53
N GLN A 133 9.24 13.13 7.72
CA GLN A 133 10.48 13.40 7.00
C GLN A 133 10.72 12.41 5.86
N ILE A 134 9.74 11.56 5.59
CA ILE A 134 9.78 10.51 4.56
C ILE A 134 8.65 10.75 3.57
N THR A 135 8.98 10.75 2.29
CA THR A 135 7.95 10.79 1.24
C THR A 135 7.53 9.38 0.87
N VAL A 136 6.23 9.16 0.83
CA VAL A 136 5.63 7.91 0.37
C VAL A 136 5.06 8.10 -1.02
N LEU A 137 5.47 7.21 -1.92
CA LEU A 137 5.11 7.26 -3.33
C LEU A 137 4.39 5.96 -3.74
N LEU A 138 3.43 6.10 -4.62
CA LEU A 138 2.82 4.98 -5.36
C LEU A 138 3.07 5.20 -6.85
N ASN A 139 3.84 4.30 -7.48
CA ASN A 139 4.29 4.44 -8.87
C ASN A 139 4.97 5.79 -9.18
N GLY A 140 5.74 6.31 -8.22
CA GLY A 140 6.44 7.59 -8.34
C GLY A 140 5.58 8.83 -8.03
N ILE A 141 4.32 8.67 -7.69
CA ILE A 141 3.40 9.77 -7.33
C ILE A 141 3.27 9.87 -5.81
N ASN A 142 3.37 11.08 -5.29
CA ASN A 142 3.28 11.35 -3.86
C ASN A 142 1.86 11.10 -3.33
N ILE A 143 1.74 10.26 -2.30
CA ILE A 143 0.48 9.92 -1.62
C ILE A 143 0.48 10.31 -0.13
N CYS A 144 1.43 11.13 0.30
CA CYS A 144 1.49 11.62 1.68
C CYS A 144 0.25 12.42 2.04
N ASP A 145 -0.11 12.33 3.31
CA ASP A 145 -1.09 13.21 3.93
C ASP A 145 -0.36 14.31 4.72
N PRO A 146 -0.46 15.58 4.31
CA PRO A 146 0.19 16.67 5.03
C PRO A 146 -0.48 17.03 6.36
N GLN A 147 -1.71 16.58 6.60
CA GLN A 147 -2.46 16.82 7.82
C GLN A 147 -2.13 15.78 8.89
N THR A 148 -2.23 14.50 8.51
CA THR A 148 -2.06 13.36 9.43
C THR A 148 -1.02 12.42 8.84
N GLY A 149 0.26 12.72 9.08
CA GLY A 149 1.39 12.08 8.40
C GLY A 149 1.43 10.55 8.48
N HIS A 150 0.95 9.95 9.57
CA HIS A 150 0.89 8.50 9.69
C HIS A 150 -0.12 7.83 8.74
N ASN A 151 -1.13 8.52 8.26
CA ASN A 151 -2.06 7.99 7.28
C ASN A 151 -1.42 7.82 5.89
N ALA A 152 -0.19 8.31 5.68
CA ALA A 152 0.58 8.06 4.47
C ALA A 152 0.82 6.56 4.22
N PHE A 153 0.87 5.75 5.28
CA PHE A 153 1.13 4.31 5.22
C PHE A 153 -0.14 3.46 5.09
N ASP A 154 -1.28 4.08 4.88
CA ASP A 154 -2.51 3.40 4.42
C ASP A 154 -2.49 3.34 2.89
N PHE A 155 -1.95 2.24 2.35
CA PHE A 155 -1.80 2.05 0.91
C PHE A 155 -3.11 1.56 0.29
N PRO A 156 -3.60 2.20 -0.80
CA PRO A 156 -4.81 1.76 -1.51
C PRO A 156 -4.55 0.57 -2.45
N VAL A 157 -3.55 -0.25 -2.13
CA VAL A 157 -3.14 -1.44 -2.90
C VAL A 157 -2.95 -2.63 -1.97
N ASP A 158 -3.17 -3.82 -2.49
CA ASP A 158 -2.90 -5.07 -1.80
C ASP A 158 -1.44 -5.51 -1.99
N VAL A 159 -0.92 -6.38 -1.10
CA VAL A 159 0.40 -6.99 -1.26
C VAL A 159 0.52 -7.72 -2.60
N ALA A 160 -0.57 -8.39 -3.03
CA ALA A 160 -0.62 -9.11 -4.29
C ALA A 160 -0.46 -8.22 -5.53
N ASP A 161 -0.72 -6.91 -5.41
CA ASP A 161 -0.57 -5.93 -6.49
C ASP A 161 0.85 -5.39 -6.64
N ILE A 162 1.73 -5.63 -5.67
CA ILE A 162 3.06 -5.03 -5.62
C ILE A 162 4.03 -5.84 -6.47
N GLU A 163 4.76 -5.15 -7.34
CA GLU A 163 5.89 -5.68 -8.09
C GLU A 163 7.19 -5.60 -7.28
N ARG A 164 7.44 -4.42 -6.70
CA ARG A 164 8.62 -4.17 -5.87
C ARG A 164 8.41 -2.95 -4.97
N ILE A 165 9.27 -2.83 -3.97
CA ILE A 165 9.37 -1.64 -3.12
C ILE A 165 10.77 -1.08 -3.26
N GLU A 166 10.86 0.22 -3.55
CA GLU A 166 12.12 0.96 -3.67
C GLU A 166 12.24 1.90 -2.47
N VAL A 167 13.32 1.78 -1.70
CA VAL A 167 13.63 2.71 -0.61
C VAL A 167 14.85 3.51 -0.99
N LEU A 168 14.65 4.80 -1.15
CA LEU A 168 15.70 5.77 -1.46
C LEU A 168 16.13 6.43 -0.15
N GLU A 169 17.37 6.18 0.26
CA GLU A 169 17.92 6.72 1.48
C GLU A 169 18.64 8.06 1.26
N GLY A 170 18.50 8.93 2.24
CA GLY A 170 19.11 10.27 2.23
C GLY A 170 18.23 11.34 1.58
N PRO A 171 18.69 12.59 1.57
CA PRO A 171 17.87 13.73 1.15
C PRO A 171 17.36 13.59 -0.27
N ALA A 172 16.05 13.48 -0.43
CA ALA A 172 15.36 13.36 -1.70
C ALA A 172 14.44 14.56 -2.01
N GLY A 173 14.46 15.59 -1.17
CA GLY A 173 13.60 16.77 -1.27
C GLY A 173 13.70 17.50 -2.62
N ARG A 174 14.85 17.44 -3.28
CA ARG A 174 15.02 18.02 -4.62
C ARG A 174 14.18 17.32 -5.70
N VAL A 175 13.83 16.06 -5.47
CA VAL A 175 13.05 15.25 -6.43
C VAL A 175 11.58 15.16 -6.02
N PHE A 176 11.29 15.00 -4.73
CA PHE A 176 9.96 14.66 -4.21
C PHE A 176 9.36 15.71 -3.28
N GLY A 177 10.04 16.83 -3.07
CA GLY A 177 9.56 17.91 -2.20
C GLY A 177 10.12 17.88 -0.78
N THR A 178 9.66 18.81 0.05
CA THR A 178 10.25 19.12 1.36
C THR A 178 10.13 18.00 2.39
N SER A 179 9.15 17.11 2.27
CA SER A 179 8.96 15.97 3.17
C SER A 179 10.00 14.87 3.00
N SER A 180 10.87 14.92 1.97
CA SER A 180 11.87 13.88 1.68
C SER A 180 13.24 14.20 2.27
N LEU A 181 13.30 14.57 3.55
CA LEU A 181 14.56 14.90 4.20
C LEU A 181 15.45 13.67 4.44
N LEU A 182 14.85 12.56 4.83
CA LEU A 182 15.55 11.32 5.17
C LEU A 182 15.48 10.25 4.08
N GLY A 183 14.50 10.35 3.19
CA GLY A 183 14.35 9.41 2.11
C GLY A 183 12.95 9.39 1.51
N ALA A 184 12.74 8.43 0.63
CA ALA A 184 11.44 8.14 0.03
C ALA A 184 11.22 6.64 -0.08
N ILE A 185 9.97 6.22 0.09
CA ILE A 185 9.51 4.84 -0.12
C ILE A 185 8.60 4.86 -1.34
N ASN A 186 8.94 4.12 -2.38
CA ASN A 186 8.16 4.01 -3.59
C ASN A 186 7.60 2.61 -3.75
N ILE A 187 6.29 2.47 -3.71
CA ILE A 187 5.58 1.23 -3.99
C ILE A 187 5.31 1.18 -5.49
N VAL A 188 5.83 0.15 -6.15
CA VAL A 188 5.64 -0.06 -7.58
C VAL A 188 4.70 -1.23 -7.79
N THR A 189 3.62 -1.00 -8.52
CA THR A 189 2.59 -2.01 -8.79
C THR A 189 2.88 -2.80 -10.06
N LYS A 190 2.40 -4.06 -10.09
CA LYS A 190 2.57 -4.96 -11.22
C LYS A 190 1.96 -4.43 -12.51
N LYS A 191 2.71 -4.52 -13.59
CA LYS A 191 2.25 -4.25 -14.96
C LYS A 191 2.48 -5.47 -15.82
N GLU A 192 1.50 -6.35 -15.87
CA GLU A 192 1.61 -7.60 -16.60
C GLU A 192 1.12 -7.42 -18.05
N LYS A 193 1.89 -7.94 -19.00
CA LYS A 193 1.56 -7.91 -20.44
C LYS A 193 0.68 -9.10 -20.86
N THR A 194 0.32 -9.96 -19.92
CA THR A 194 -0.54 -11.14 -20.13
C THR A 194 -1.85 -10.97 -19.41
N SER A 195 -2.95 -11.41 -20.03
CA SER A 195 -4.26 -11.41 -19.34
C SER A 195 -4.33 -12.58 -18.38
N ASN A 196 -4.65 -12.29 -17.11
CA ASN A 196 -4.80 -13.29 -16.06
C ASN A 196 -5.79 -12.85 -14.99
N VAL A 197 -6.24 -13.82 -14.20
CA VAL A 197 -7.04 -13.61 -13.00
C VAL A 197 -6.30 -14.24 -11.84
N SER A 198 -6.22 -13.55 -10.70
CA SER A 198 -5.70 -14.11 -9.47
C SER A 198 -6.64 -13.82 -8.31
N ALA A 199 -6.69 -14.75 -7.35
CA ALA A 199 -7.41 -14.58 -6.11
C ALA A 199 -6.67 -15.27 -4.98
N HIS A 200 -6.80 -14.74 -3.77
CA HIS A 200 -6.28 -15.34 -2.55
C HIS A 200 -7.29 -15.22 -1.43
N ILE A 201 -7.18 -16.11 -0.47
CA ILE A 201 -7.94 -16.08 0.78
C ILE A 201 -7.05 -16.62 1.90
N ASP A 202 -7.02 -15.89 3.01
CA ASP A 202 -6.22 -16.21 4.17
C ASP A 202 -7.09 -16.17 5.43
N GLY A 203 -6.86 -17.10 6.34
CA GLY A 203 -7.57 -17.17 7.61
C GLY A 203 -6.62 -17.43 8.76
N GLY A 204 -6.98 -16.95 9.94
CA GLY A 204 -6.12 -17.10 11.12
C GLY A 204 -6.85 -16.95 12.44
N SER A 205 -6.08 -16.93 13.50
CA SER A 205 -6.57 -16.72 14.86
C SER A 205 -7.22 -15.35 15.03
N TYR A 206 -8.03 -15.18 16.05
CA TYR A 206 -8.71 -13.92 16.39
C TYR A 206 -9.63 -13.39 15.29
N GLY A 207 -10.37 -14.30 14.64
CA GLY A 207 -11.30 -13.91 13.57
C GLY A 207 -10.63 -13.30 12.34
N TYR A 208 -9.30 -13.49 12.17
CA TYR A 208 -8.60 -12.99 11.01
C TYR A 208 -9.10 -13.67 9.74
N LEU A 209 -9.53 -12.85 8.80
CA LEU A 209 -9.92 -13.26 7.45
C LEU A 209 -9.47 -12.17 6.48
N SER A 210 -8.71 -12.57 5.49
CA SER A 210 -8.31 -11.71 4.38
C SER A 210 -8.62 -12.38 3.05
N GLY A 211 -8.97 -11.61 2.06
CA GLY A 211 -9.17 -12.11 0.72
C GLY A 211 -9.14 -11.01 -0.31
N GLY A 212 -8.64 -11.35 -1.48
CA GLY A 212 -8.55 -10.42 -2.58
C GLY A 212 -8.59 -11.11 -3.93
N ALA A 213 -8.91 -10.32 -4.95
CA ALA A 213 -8.92 -10.78 -6.33
C ALA A 213 -8.39 -9.68 -7.24
N SER A 214 -7.74 -10.08 -8.32
CA SER A 214 -7.33 -9.16 -9.37
C SER A 214 -7.57 -9.75 -10.75
N LEU A 215 -7.89 -8.85 -11.69
CA LEU A 215 -8.05 -9.13 -13.11
C LEU A 215 -7.08 -8.25 -13.88
N ASN A 216 -6.23 -8.85 -14.68
CA ASN A 216 -5.34 -8.17 -15.59
C ASN A 216 -5.77 -8.47 -17.03
N LEU A 217 -5.96 -7.42 -17.83
CA LEU A 217 -6.31 -7.50 -19.24
C LEU A 217 -5.24 -6.76 -20.05
N SER A 218 -4.61 -7.47 -20.98
CA SER A 218 -3.61 -6.91 -21.87
C SER A 218 -3.97 -7.19 -23.33
N SER A 219 -3.95 -6.16 -24.15
CA SER A 219 -4.22 -6.26 -25.59
C SER A 219 -3.37 -5.24 -26.36
N GLY A 220 -2.38 -5.75 -27.09
CA GLY A 220 -1.47 -4.91 -27.89
C GLY A 220 -0.73 -3.88 -27.05
N LYS A 221 -1.07 -2.60 -27.24
CA LYS A 221 -0.44 -1.47 -26.55
C LYS A 221 -1.13 -1.12 -25.21
N TRP A 222 -2.23 -1.76 -24.88
CA TRP A 222 -3.08 -1.46 -23.72
C TRP A 222 -2.93 -2.50 -22.63
N THR A 223 -2.80 -2.03 -21.41
CA THR A 223 -2.84 -2.86 -20.20
C THR A 223 -3.85 -2.28 -19.23
N ASN A 224 -4.65 -3.13 -18.58
CA ASN A 224 -5.59 -2.73 -17.56
C ASN A 224 -5.56 -3.76 -16.44
N ARG A 225 -5.50 -3.30 -15.20
CA ARG A 225 -5.57 -4.13 -14.01
C ARG A 225 -6.58 -3.55 -13.03
N VAL A 226 -7.46 -4.40 -12.55
CA VAL A 226 -8.39 -4.09 -11.46
C VAL A 226 -8.12 -5.07 -10.34
N SER A 227 -8.03 -4.59 -9.12
CA SER A 227 -7.93 -5.44 -7.93
C SER A 227 -8.82 -4.92 -6.81
N GLY A 228 -9.19 -5.81 -5.90
CA GLY A 228 -9.90 -5.49 -4.69
C GLY A 228 -9.60 -6.51 -3.61
N SER A 229 -9.50 -6.03 -2.37
CA SER A 229 -9.28 -6.88 -1.19
C SER A 229 -10.08 -6.40 0.00
N TYR A 230 -10.33 -7.32 0.91
CA TYR A 230 -10.97 -7.06 2.19
C TYR A 230 -10.26 -7.86 3.27
N THR A 231 -10.03 -7.23 4.41
CA THR A 231 -9.40 -7.88 5.56
C THR A 231 -10.13 -7.49 6.84
N ARG A 232 -10.30 -8.45 7.75
CA ARG A 232 -10.85 -8.20 9.08
C ARG A 232 -10.12 -9.01 10.13
N SER A 233 -10.20 -8.57 11.39
CA SER A 233 -9.79 -9.32 12.57
C SER A 233 -10.53 -8.80 13.80
N ASP A 234 -10.82 -9.66 14.76
CA ASP A 234 -11.37 -9.27 16.04
C ASP A 234 -10.28 -8.70 16.98
N GLY A 235 -9.02 -8.73 16.53
CA GLY A 235 -7.84 -8.32 17.29
C GLY A 235 -7.51 -9.29 18.42
N TYR A 236 -6.37 -9.09 19.05
CA TYR A 236 -5.98 -9.87 20.24
C TYR A 236 -5.55 -8.96 21.37
N SER A 237 -5.81 -9.42 22.60
CA SER A 237 -5.40 -8.72 23.81
C SER A 237 -4.22 -9.40 24.47
N ARG A 238 -3.22 -8.62 24.86
CA ARG A 238 -2.20 -9.05 25.81
C ARG A 238 -2.56 -8.75 27.26
N SER A 239 -3.66 -8.00 27.47
CA SER A 239 -4.10 -7.58 28.78
C SER A 239 -4.95 -8.66 29.45
N LYS A 240 -4.68 -8.93 30.73
CA LYS A 240 -5.56 -9.75 31.59
C LYS A 240 -6.83 -8.99 32.03
N ALA A 241 -6.91 -7.70 31.77
CA ALA A 241 -7.93 -6.80 32.33
C ALA A 241 -9.23 -6.72 31.52
N GLY A 242 -9.39 -7.49 30.43
CA GLY A 242 -10.66 -7.55 29.72
C GLY A 242 -10.58 -7.44 28.20
N LYS A 243 -11.67 -7.03 27.59
CA LYS A 243 -11.82 -6.89 26.14
C LYS A 243 -10.94 -5.77 25.62
N LEU A 244 -10.03 -6.07 24.72
CA LEU A 244 -9.30 -5.05 24.00
C LEU A 244 -10.12 -4.58 22.81
N ASN A 245 -10.16 -3.27 22.69
CA ASN A 245 -10.64 -2.55 21.52
C ASN A 245 -9.51 -2.54 20.47
N GLY A 246 -9.30 -3.68 19.81
CA GLY A 246 -8.23 -3.88 18.83
C GLY A 246 -8.73 -4.59 17.58
N ASP A 247 -10.03 -4.63 17.39
CA ASP A 247 -10.66 -5.14 16.17
C ASP A 247 -10.39 -4.21 14.99
N PHE A 248 -10.35 -4.80 13.81
CA PHE A 248 -10.17 -4.04 12.62
C PHE A 248 -10.86 -4.68 11.41
N TYR A 249 -11.31 -3.85 10.50
CA TYR A 249 -11.75 -4.27 9.17
C TYR A 249 -11.45 -3.17 8.14
N GLY A 250 -11.20 -3.58 6.93
CA GLY A 250 -10.93 -2.63 5.86
C GLY A 250 -11.01 -3.25 4.48
N GLY A 251 -11.30 -2.41 3.51
CA GLY A 251 -11.36 -2.78 2.10
C GLY A 251 -10.52 -1.86 1.24
N LYS A 252 -9.99 -2.40 0.16
CA LYS A 252 -9.20 -1.69 -0.84
C LYS A 252 -9.71 -2.01 -2.22
N ALA A 253 -9.64 -1.03 -3.11
CA ALA A 253 -9.85 -1.23 -4.54
C ALA A 253 -8.83 -0.41 -5.31
N PHE A 254 -8.23 -1.00 -6.32
CA PHE A 254 -7.23 -0.35 -7.13
C PHE A 254 -7.45 -0.67 -8.61
N TYR A 255 -7.35 0.36 -9.42
CA TYR A 255 -7.37 0.26 -10.88
C TYR A 255 -6.13 0.94 -11.43
N GLN A 256 -5.48 0.30 -12.35
CA GLN A 256 -4.44 0.93 -13.16
C GLN A 256 -4.63 0.56 -14.62
N GLY A 257 -4.36 1.53 -15.49
CA GLY A 257 -4.31 1.33 -16.91
C GLY A 257 -3.02 1.90 -17.49
N GLY A 258 -2.65 1.41 -18.66
CA GLY A 258 -1.47 1.87 -19.37
C GLY A 258 -1.66 1.75 -20.86
N TYR A 259 -1.12 2.72 -21.56
CA TYR A 259 -0.91 2.69 -23.00
C TYR A 259 0.58 2.89 -23.29
N GLU A 260 1.16 2.03 -24.07
CA GLU A 260 2.59 2.12 -24.42
C GLU A 260 2.81 1.78 -25.89
N ASP A 261 3.45 2.70 -26.61
CA ASP A 261 3.95 2.46 -27.97
C ASP A 261 5.41 2.89 -28.13
N SER A 262 5.87 3.08 -29.38
CA SER A 262 7.24 3.50 -29.67
C SER A 262 7.54 4.94 -29.25
N ASP A 263 6.54 5.81 -29.19
CA ASP A 263 6.71 7.25 -29.06
C ASP A 263 6.30 7.78 -27.71
N ILE A 264 5.29 7.14 -27.08
CA ILE A 264 4.70 7.62 -25.83
C ILE A 264 4.32 6.44 -24.92
N LYS A 265 4.41 6.69 -23.62
CA LYS A 265 3.84 5.86 -22.57
C LYS A 265 2.93 6.70 -21.70
N VAL A 266 1.73 6.21 -21.45
CA VAL A 266 0.76 6.86 -20.56
C VAL A 266 0.28 5.85 -19.56
N ASP A 267 0.33 6.22 -18.28
CA ASP A 267 -0.13 5.40 -17.16
C ASP A 267 -1.17 6.19 -16.37
N TRP A 268 -2.24 5.54 -15.93
CA TRP A 268 -3.23 6.14 -15.03
C TRP A 268 -3.60 5.16 -13.91
N HIS A 269 -3.93 5.73 -12.76
CA HIS A 269 -4.21 4.98 -11.55
C HIS A 269 -5.39 5.58 -10.81
N ALA A 270 -6.18 4.73 -10.19
CA ALA A 270 -7.21 5.13 -9.23
C ALA A 270 -7.24 4.10 -8.08
N GLY A 271 -7.29 4.57 -6.87
CA GLY A 271 -7.28 3.69 -5.68
C GLY A 271 -8.20 4.21 -4.59
N LEU A 272 -8.75 3.29 -3.84
CA LEU A 272 -9.58 3.52 -2.66
C LEU A 272 -9.09 2.62 -1.52
N SER A 273 -9.04 3.18 -0.31
CA SER A 273 -8.84 2.42 0.92
C SER A 273 -9.81 2.92 1.98
N SER A 274 -10.45 2.02 2.69
CA SER A 274 -11.29 2.31 3.85
C SER A 274 -10.91 1.38 4.98
N ARG A 275 -10.65 1.93 6.16
CA ARG A 275 -10.25 1.17 7.34
C ARG A 275 -10.97 1.69 8.57
N ASP A 276 -11.37 0.75 9.40
CA ASP A 276 -11.97 0.96 10.72
C ASP A 276 -11.19 0.12 11.71
N PHE A 277 -10.70 0.73 12.78
CA PHE A 277 -9.94 0.00 13.80
C PHE A 277 -10.06 0.60 15.19
N GLY A 278 -10.06 -0.28 16.18
CA GLY A 278 -9.91 0.08 17.57
C GLY A 278 -8.46 0.47 17.86
N SER A 279 -8.25 1.69 18.34
CA SER A 279 -6.92 2.24 18.64
C SER A 279 -6.47 1.98 20.08
N ASN A 280 -7.32 1.32 20.88
CA ASN A 280 -7.07 1.03 22.29
C ASN A 280 -6.64 2.30 23.06
N THR A 281 -5.46 2.30 23.68
CA THR A 281 -4.90 3.45 24.43
C THR A 281 -3.84 4.23 23.64
N PHE A 282 -3.88 4.18 22.32
CA PHE A 282 -2.83 4.69 21.45
C PHE A 282 -2.52 6.18 21.67
N TYR A 283 -3.56 7.02 21.72
CA TYR A 283 -3.41 8.46 21.88
C TYR A 283 -3.39 8.92 23.35
N GLY A 284 -3.50 8.00 24.30
CA GLY A 284 -3.43 8.28 25.73
C GLY A 284 -4.14 7.23 26.56
N THR A 285 -3.85 7.20 27.86
CA THR A 285 -4.36 6.21 28.80
C THR A 285 -5.71 6.56 29.42
N GLY A 286 -6.32 7.68 29.05
CA GLY A 286 -7.60 8.14 29.60
C GLY A 286 -8.81 7.34 29.08
N SER A 287 -8.66 6.61 27.98
CA SER A 287 -9.65 5.70 27.42
C SER A 287 -8.98 4.55 26.69
N ASP A 288 -9.47 3.35 26.90
CA ASP A 288 -9.09 2.16 26.15
C ASP A 288 -10.06 1.83 24.99
N ASN A 289 -11.08 2.67 24.81
CA ASN A 289 -12.13 2.52 23.80
C ASN A 289 -11.96 3.49 22.63
N GLN A 290 -10.72 3.88 22.30
CA GLN A 290 -10.41 4.77 21.18
C GLN A 290 -10.65 4.05 19.84
N PHE A 291 -11.19 4.80 18.89
CA PHE A 291 -11.53 4.28 17.57
C PHE A 291 -11.10 5.23 16.47
N GLU A 292 -10.71 4.69 15.35
CA GLU A 292 -10.33 5.47 14.18
C GLU A 292 -10.93 4.88 12.90
N HIS A 293 -11.43 5.77 12.05
CA HIS A 293 -11.85 5.46 10.69
C HIS A 293 -11.02 6.27 9.71
N THR A 294 -10.42 5.61 8.73
CA THR A 294 -9.68 6.28 7.66
C THR A 294 -10.29 5.96 6.31
N PHE A 295 -10.33 6.95 5.43
CA PHE A 295 -10.75 6.77 4.05
C PHE A 295 -9.81 7.55 3.12
N LYS A 296 -9.20 6.84 2.18
CA LYS A 296 -8.28 7.41 1.20
C LYS A 296 -8.78 7.19 -0.21
N THR A 297 -8.73 8.25 -1.02
CA THR A 297 -8.94 8.18 -2.48
C THR A 297 -7.71 8.73 -3.17
N TYR A 298 -7.29 8.08 -4.23
CA TYR A 298 -6.11 8.44 -4.98
C TYR A 298 -6.40 8.30 -6.48
N THR A 299 -6.01 9.31 -7.26
CA THR A 299 -6.02 9.24 -8.73
C THR A 299 -4.79 9.94 -9.29
N ALA A 300 -4.22 9.38 -10.34
CA ALA A 300 -3.08 9.99 -11.03
C ALA A 300 -3.07 9.61 -12.51
N VAL A 301 -2.53 10.52 -13.32
CA VAL A 301 -2.18 10.28 -14.71
C VAL A 301 -0.75 10.76 -14.91
N GLN A 302 0.06 9.96 -15.57
CA GLN A 302 1.41 10.31 -15.93
C GLN A 302 1.70 9.86 -17.36
N ALA A 303 2.48 10.64 -18.07
CA ALA A 303 2.93 10.31 -19.42
C ALA A 303 4.44 10.43 -19.52
N GLU A 304 5.03 9.78 -20.50
CA GLU A 304 6.45 9.84 -20.79
C GLU A 304 6.67 9.76 -22.31
N THR A 305 7.42 10.70 -22.87
CA THR A 305 7.85 10.61 -24.26
C THR A 305 9.05 9.65 -24.36
N LYS A 306 9.00 8.73 -25.31
CA LYS A 306 10.04 7.67 -25.47
C LYS A 306 10.99 7.96 -26.62
N ARG A 307 10.55 8.73 -27.62
CA ARG A 307 11.32 8.99 -28.82
C ARG A 307 12.24 10.19 -28.68
N GLY A 308 13.45 10.07 -29.21
CA GLY A 308 14.45 11.14 -29.23
C GLY A 308 15.33 11.15 -27.98
N LYS A 309 16.17 12.18 -27.86
CA LYS A 309 17.08 12.36 -26.72
C LYS A 309 16.47 13.17 -25.58
N PHE A 310 15.43 13.92 -25.85
CA PHE A 310 14.73 14.73 -24.85
C PHE A 310 13.42 14.07 -24.47
N HIS A 311 13.27 13.82 -23.18
CA HIS A 311 12.11 13.14 -22.61
C HIS A 311 11.36 14.05 -21.67
N LEU A 312 10.04 14.11 -21.83
CA LEU A 312 9.12 14.78 -20.94
C LEU A 312 8.35 13.76 -20.12
N LYS A 313 8.21 14.00 -18.81
CA LYS A 313 7.42 13.18 -17.87
C LYS A 313 6.45 14.08 -17.09
N PRO A 314 5.34 14.53 -17.71
CA PRO A 314 4.28 15.22 -17.01
C PRO A 314 3.49 14.24 -16.14
N SER A 315 3.03 14.71 -14.99
CA SER A 315 2.06 13.99 -14.17
C SER A 315 1.10 14.94 -13.48
N ILE A 316 -0.12 14.50 -13.31
CA ILE A 316 -1.15 15.16 -12.53
C ILE A 316 -1.74 14.13 -11.56
N TYR A 317 -2.01 14.56 -10.34
CA TYR A 317 -2.61 13.67 -9.35
C TYR A 317 -3.49 14.44 -8.37
N TRP A 318 -4.42 13.70 -7.80
CA TRP A 318 -5.22 14.11 -6.68
C TRP A 318 -5.29 12.98 -5.68
N ASN A 319 -5.09 13.30 -4.40
CA ASN A 319 -5.38 12.39 -3.32
C ASN A 319 -6.25 13.08 -2.27
N ARG A 320 -7.16 12.32 -1.68
CA ARG A 320 -8.00 12.74 -0.56
C ARG A 320 -7.78 11.78 0.58
N ASN A 321 -7.46 12.33 1.73
CA ASN A 321 -7.39 11.61 2.98
C ASN A 321 -8.49 12.15 3.90
N MET A 322 -9.20 11.24 4.53
CA MET A 322 -10.21 11.54 5.52
C MET A 322 -9.95 10.64 6.72
N ASP A 323 -9.89 11.21 7.90
CA ASP A 323 -9.80 10.47 9.15
C ASP A 323 -10.82 10.98 10.16
N ARG A 324 -11.31 10.06 10.96
CA ARG A 324 -12.21 10.32 12.09
C ARG A 324 -11.67 9.59 13.29
N PHE A 325 -11.26 10.35 14.29
CA PHE A 325 -10.83 9.83 15.56
C PHE A 325 -11.91 10.05 16.62
N GLU A 326 -12.21 9.01 17.39
CA GLU A 326 -13.15 9.03 18.50
C GLU A 326 -12.42 8.58 19.78
N TRP A 327 -12.39 9.44 20.79
CA TRP A 327 -11.81 9.11 22.10
C TRP A 327 -12.59 8.00 22.80
N PHE A 328 -13.90 7.96 22.58
CA PHE A 328 -14.79 6.86 22.96
C PHE A 328 -15.58 6.43 21.73
N ARG A 329 -15.43 5.19 21.35
CA ARG A 329 -16.06 4.61 20.16
C ARG A 329 -17.57 4.77 20.18
N GLY A 330 -18.14 5.31 19.11
CA GLY A 330 -19.57 5.59 18.98
C GLY A 330 -20.02 6.92 19.60
N HIS A 331 -19.09 7.70 20.14
CA HIS A 331 -19.35 9.02 20.70
C HIS A 331 -18.67 10.10 19.83
N ASP A 332 -19.45 10.78 19.04
CA ASP A 332 -19.06 11.82 18.07
C ASP A 332 -18.84 13.20 18.75
N GLY A 333 -17.97 13.25 19.75
CA GLY A 333 -17.75 14.44 20.58
C GLY A 333 -18.75 14.61 21.71
N THR A 334 -19.76 13.75 21.79
CA THR A 334 -20.67 13.72 22.94
C THR A 334 -19.96 13.14 24.15
N LYS A 335 -20.26 13.72 25.32
CA LYS A 335 -19.65 13.29 26.57
C LYS A 335 -20.34 12.02 27.07
N PRO A 336 -19.60 10.90 27.27
CA PRO A 336 -20.16 9.74 27.94
C PRO A 336 -20.64 10.09 29.37
N GLU A 337 -21.67 9.43 29.81
CA GLU A 337 -22.20 9.62 31.18
C GLU A 337 -21.12 9.33 32.23
N GLY A 338 -20.98 10.19 33.21
CA GLY A 338 -20.01 10.07 34.30
C GLY A 338 -18.64 10.74 34.05
N LEU A 339 -18.33 11.24 32.86
CA LEU A 339 -17.09 11.99 32.62
C LEU A 339 -17.24 13.48 32.95
N SER A 340 -16.22 14.06 33.59
CA SER A 340 -16.22 15.48 34.00
C SER A 340 -15.64 16.43 32.94
N TYR A 341 -14.99 15.92 31.92
CA TYR A 341 -14.30 16.69 30.89
C TYR A 341 -14.84 16.41 29.47
N GLY A 342 -14.58 17.31 28.54
CA GLY A 342 -14.99 17.14 27.15
C GLY A 342 -14.29 15.95 26.49
N VAL A 343 -14.94 15.36 25.50
CA VAL A 343 -14.46 14.16 24.80
C VAL A 343 -13.86 14.57 23.46
N PRO A 344 -12.58 14.34 23.21
CA PRO A 344 -11.98 14.57 21.91
C PRO A 344 -12.66 13.75 20.81
N TYR A 345 -13.02 14.45 19.75
CA TYR A 345 -13.52 13.90 18.50
C TYR A 345 -12.92 14.75 17.38
N ASN A 346 -12.13 14.13 16.53
CA ASN A 346 -11.48 14.81 15.43
C ASN A 346 -11.97 14.25 14.10
N TYR A 347 -12.24 15.15 13.18
CA TYR A 347 -12.55 14.80 11.80
C TYR A 347 -11.71 15.68 10.87
N HIS A 348 -10.89 15.04 10.05
CA HIS A 348 -10.07 15.74 9.09
C HIS A 348 -10.43 15.30 7.68
N ARG A 349 -10.31 16.21 6.75
CA ARG A 349 -10.41 15.97 5.32
C ARG A 349 -9.38 16.83 4.61
N THR A 350 -8.44 16.18 3.97
CA THR A 350 -7.36 16.83 3.25
C THR A 350 -7.44 16.42 1.79
N ASP A 351 -7.46 17.40 0.89
CA ASP A 351 -7.37 17.22 -0.55
C ASP A 351 -6.01 17.76 -1.02
N VAL A 352 -5.22 16.91 -1.68
CA VAL A 352 -3.91 17.27 -2.23
C VAL A 352 -3.97 17.14 -3.75
N TYR A 353 -3.63 18.21 -4.43
CA TYR A 353 -3.52 18.26 -5.88
C TYR A 353 -2.06 18.52 -6.26
N GLY A 354 -1.57 17.81 -7.25
CA GLY A 354 -0.21 18.01 -7.72
C GLY A 354 -0.12 17.95 -9.24
N VAL A 355 0.73 18.81 -9.76
CA VAL A 355 1.14 18.81 -11.17
C VAL A 355 2.66 18.82 -11.18
N ASN A 356 3.26 17.84 -11.84
CA ASN A 356 4.70 17.77 -12.01
C ASN A 356 5.05 17.75 -13.49
N LEU A 357 6.08 18.48 -13.85
CA LEU A 357 6.68 18.44 -15.18
C LEU A 357 8.17 18.11 -15.00
N ASN A 358 8.50 16.85 -15.18
CA ASN A 358 9.89 16.39 -15.18
C ASN A 358 10.37 16.26 -16.63
N SER A 359 11.66 16.50 -16.84
CA SER A 359 12.31 16.24 -18.13
C SER A 359 13.73 15.72 -17.88
N TYR A 360 14.20 14.93 -18.82
CA TYR A 360 15.59 14.49 -18.84
C TYR A 360 16.09 14.39 -20.28
N PHE A 361 17.39 14.38 -20.43
CA PHE A 361 18.07 14.29 -21.71
C PHE A 361 19.01 13.10 -21.71
N ASP A 362 18.85 12.20 -22.69
CA ASP A 362 19.75 11.08 -22.88
C ASP A 362 21.00 11.53 -23.60
N TRP A 363 22.08 11.65 -22.83
CA TRP A 363 23.39 12.01 -23.34
C TRP A 363 24.21 10.70 -23.52
N ALA A 364 24.27 10.21 -24.75
CA ALA A 364 25.22 9.14 -25.07
C ALA A 364 26.60 9.79 -25.26
N PHE A 365 27.57 9.40 -24.43
CA PHE A 365 28.99 9.64 -24.67
C PHE A 365 29.55 8.57 -25.60
#